data_f7191a04f62adacfcf01383f722285ed
#
_entry.id   f7191a04f62adacfcf01383f722285ed
#
_cell.length_a   1.000
_cell.length_b   1.000
_cell.length_c   1.000
_cell.angle_alpha   90.00
_cell.angle_beta   90.00
_cell.angle_gamma   90.00
#
_symmetry.space_group_name_H-M   'P 1'
#
loop_
_entity.id
_entity.type
_entity.pdbx_description
1 polymer ?
#
loop_
_entity_poly.entity_id
_entity_poly.type
_entity_poly.pdbx_seq_one_letter_code
_entity_poly.pdbx_strand_id
1 'polypeptide(L)'
;MQGGVIGLGIWCVDTTYKINKLPERGTLESIIDSNQCVGGGPSNVLTNLSSLGFKSNLIAMGSIGKDNNSTLIKQHCRSNGIISKYLSSSPNIPTSHSLCMFEKQKERTFLYYSGANELLDIKHFKLNEIKDNPKILYVGYLSLLGKLDYFDGKETRLCKVLKEARKKNLITILDLASNNIPNFQKIIFSSLPYTDYLLLNEIEAQLLFNTSLLNSNNQLNQKLIIKLSKKAFQKGLRKALVIHSPLESLYISKDNSYHSKSIKIPKKNIKNAVGAGDAFCAGFIFGIHEEWDIETTLKKSHAAGSAMMKIDSSSGNLPNIKNL
;
A
#
# COMPACT_ATOMS: atom_id res chain seq x y z
N MET A 1 23.76 -11.10 3.67
CA MET A 1 22.46 -10.59 4.13
C MET A 1 21.48 -10.76 2.98
N GLN A 2 20.31 -11.29 3.23
CA GLN A 2 19.25 -11.37 2.22
C GLN A 2 18.89 -9.94 1.78
N GLY A 3 18.65 -9.73 0.48
CA GLY A 3 18.43 -8.40 -0.11
C GLY A 3 17.25 -7.63 0.48
N GLY A 4 17.26 -6.31 0.34
CA GLY A 4 16.27 -5.42 0.96
C GLY A 4 14.94 -5.31 0.19
N VAL A 5 14.06 -4.44 0.70
CA VAL A 5 12.77 -4.09 0.10
C VAL A 5 12.81 -2.63 -0.37
N ILE A 6 12.50 -2.40 -1.64
CA ILE A 6 12.26 -1.07 -2.19
C ILE A 6 10.77 -0.78 -2.11
N GLY A 7 10.40 0.34 -1.48
CA GLY A 7 9.06 0.90 -1.53
C GLY A 7 9.02 2.09 -2.49
N LEU A 8 8.44 1.88 -3.67
CA LEU A 8 8.22 2.91 -4.68
C LEU A 8 6.76 3.35 -4.69
N GLY A 9 6.50 4.64 -4.72
CA GLY A 9 5.13 5.16 -4.87
C GLY A 9 4.92 6.51 -4.22
N ILE A 10 3.71 6.71 -3.70
CA ILE A 10 3.31 7.98 -3.11
C ILE A 10 3.84 8.13 -1.68
N TRP A 11 4.34 9.32 -1.38
CA TRP A 11 4.76 9.77 -0.06
C TRP A 11 4.00 11.05 0.25
N CYS A 12 3.31 11.11 1.37
CA CYS A 12 2.52 12.28 1.76
C CYS A 12 2.60 12.53 3.26
N VAL A 13 2.11 13.69 3.67
CA VAL A 13 1.87 14.02 5.06
C VAL A 13 0.38 14.14 5.26
N ASP A 14 -0.17 13.34 6.17
CA ASP A 14 -1.58 13.34 6.50
C ASP A 14 -1.81 14.16 7.76
N THR A 15 -2.67 15.17 7.69
CA THR A 15 -3.11 15.95 8.85
C THR A 15 -4.55 15.58 9.18
N THR A 16 -4.75 14.96 10.33
CA THR A 16 -6.09 14.61 10.84
C THR A 16 -6.58 15.71 11.75
N TYR A 17 -7.75 16.24 11.44
CA TYR A 17 -8.47 17.21 12.27
C TYR A 17 -9.69 16.54 12.90
N LYS A 18 -9.74 16.52 14.23
CA LYS A 18 -10.91 16.11 14.98
C LYS A 18 -11.86 17.28 15.08
N ILE A 19 -13.09 17.09 14.61
CA ILE A 19 -14.15 18.10 14.58
C ILE A 19 -15.44 17.51 15.16
N ASN A 20 -16.40 18.36 15.57
CA ASN A 20 -17.73 17.91 15.99
C ASN A 20 -18.57 17.50 14.78
N LYS A 21 -18.56 18.32 13.73
CA LYS A 21 -19.28 18.09 12.46
C LYS A 21 -18.54 18.77 11.30
N LEU A 22 -18.79 18.34 10.07
CA LEU A 22 -18.37 19.11 8.91
C LEU A 22 -19.12 20.45 8.88
N PRO A 23 -18.44 21.58 8.62
CA PRO A 23 -19.11 22.88 8.50
C PRO A 23 -20.06 22.91 7.29
N GLU A 24 -21.17 23.60 7.43
CA GLU A 24 -22.01 23.96 6.29
C GLU A 24 -21.30 25.00 5.43
N ARG A 25 -21.71 25.14 4.17
CA ARG A 25 -21.12 26.14 3.27
C ARG A 25 -21.25 27.55 3.86
N GLY A 26 -20.12 28.27 3.90
CA GLY A 26 -20.06 29.63 4.44
C GLY A 26 -20.02 29.75 5.96
N THR A 27 -19.94 28.61 6.68
CA THR A 27 -19.85 28.61 8.15
C THR A 27 -18.46 28.16 8.61
N LEU A 28 -18.20 28.32 9.90
CA LEU A 28 -16.97 27.92 10.59
C LEU A 28 -17.28 26.79 11.59
N GLU A 29 -16.41 25.80 11.66
CA GLU A 29 -16.41 24.79 12.73
C GLU A 29 -15.03 24.73 13.38
N SER A 30 -15.00 24.52 14.69
CA SER A 30 -13.76 24.48 15.46
C SER A 30 -13.06 23.14 15.36
N ILE A 31 -11.75 23.16 15.16
CA ILE A 31 -10.90 21.98 15.29
C ILE A 31 -10.67 21.73 16.79
N ILE A 32 -11.03 20.52 17.26
CA ILE A 32 -10.89 20.11 18.66
C ILE A 32 -9.46 19.62 18.93
N ASP A 33 -8.89 18.91 17.97
CA ASP A 33 -7.57 18.29 18.08
C ASP A 33 -6.99 18.07 16.67
N SER A 34 -5.67 18.08 16.56
CA SER A 34 -5.00 17.81 15.28
C SER A 34 -3.79 16.91 15.48
N ASN A 35 -3.61 15.99 14.57
CA ASN A 35 -2.44 15.14 14.51
C ASN A 35 -1.88 15.08 13.10
N GLN A 36 -0.55 15.05 13.00
CA GLN A 36 0.14 14.97 11.72
C GLN A 36 1.02 13.71 11.67
N CYS A 37 0.91 12.95 10.61
CA CYS A 37 1.72 11.75 10.38
C CYS A 37 2.16 11.63 8.93
N VAL A 38 3.21 10.84 8.70
CA VAL A 38 3.62 10.50 7.34
C VAL A 38 2.79 9.34 6.85
N GLY A 39 2.27 9.45 5.63
CA GLY A 39 1.41 8.50 4.95
C GLY A 39 1.89 8.14 3.56
N GLY A 40 1.04 7.40 2.85
CA GLY A 40 1.31 6.82 1.54
C GLY A 40 1.78 5.37 1.63
N GLY A 41 1.40 4.56 0.64
CA GLY A 41 1.62 3.10 0.66
C GLY A 41 3.05 2.68 1.01
N PRO A 42 4.10 3.18 0.32
CA PRO A 42 5.47 2.84 0.64
C PRO A 42 5.90 3.24 2.06
N SER A 43 5.46 4.42 2.54
CA SER A 43 5.74 4.85 3.90
C SER A 43 5.16 3.87 4.91
N ASN A 44 3.85 3.59 4.80
CA ASN A 44 3.15 2.72 5.74
C ASN A 44 3.72 1.30 5.76
N VAL A 45 3.94 0.72 4.57
CA VAL A 45 4.44 -0.65 4.44
C VAL A 45 5.88 -0.78 4.96
N LEU A 46 6.79 0.14 4.60
CA LEU A 46 8.17 0.09 5.07
C LEU A 46 8.27 0.33 6.58
N THR A 47 7.46 1.26 7.13
CA THR A 47 7.37 1.51 8.57
C THR A 47 6.86 0.29 9.32
N ASN A 48 5.84 -0.37 8.79
CA ASN A 48 5.31 -1.60 9.36
C ASN A 48 6.33 -2.74 9.31
N LEU A 49 7.06 -2.91 8.20
CA LEU A 49 8.16 -3.88 8.11
C LEU A 49 9.23 -3.62 9.18
N SER A 50 9.64 -2.36 9.38
CA SER A 50 10.58 -1.97 10.43
C SER A 50 10.07 -2.39 11.81
N SER A 51 8.83 -2.03 12.15
CA SER A 51 8.20 -2.38 13.44
C SER A 51 8.07 -3.88 13.66
N LEU A 52 7.73 -4.63 12.60
CA LEU A 52 7.64 -6.10 12.63
C LEU A 52 9.00 -6.78 12.85
N GLY A 53 10.08 -6.01 12.85
CA GLY A 53 11.43 -6.51 13.13
C GLY A 53 12.18 -7.01 11.88
N PHE A 54 11.81 -6.53 10.70
CA PHE A 54 12.51 -6.82 9.45
C PHE A 54 13.98 -6.39 9.53
N LYS A 55 14.91 -7.22 9.06
CA LYS A 55 16.36 -7.04 9.29
C LYS A 55 17.14 -6.56 8.08
N SER A 56 16.56 -6.69 6.88
CA SER A 56 17.22 -6.23 5.66
C SER A 56 16.91 -4.77 5.37
N ASN A 57 17.62 -4.16 4.43
CA ASN A 57 17.47 -2.74 4.10
C ASN A 57 16.05 -2.40 3.60
N LEU A 58 15.48 -1.32 4.12
CA LEU A 58 14.23 -0.71 3.69
C LEU A 58 14.57 0.57 2.92
N ILE A 59 14.17 0.65 1.66
CA ILE A 59 14.61 1.69 0.72
C ILE A 59 13.41 2.46 0.20
N ALA A 60 13.36 3.76 0.48
CA ALA A 60 12.31 4.66 0.03
C ALA A 60 12.63 5.22 -1.37
N MET A 61 11.68 5.08 -2.31
CA MET A 61 11.69 5.73 -3.61
C MET A 61 10.39 6.45 -3.88
N GLY A 62 10.47 7.62 -4.48
CA GLY A 62 9.30 8.45 -4.78
C GLY A 62 9.69 9.89 -5.07
N SER A 63 8.68 10.76 -5.14
CA SER A 63 8.86 12.20 -5.37
C SER A 63 8.28 12.99 -4.22
N ILE A 64 9.06 13.91 -3.66
CA ILE A 64 8.67 14.83 -2.58
C ILE A 64 9.00 16.26 -2.99
N GLY A 65 8.43 17.24 -2.31
CA GLY A 65 8.78 18.65 -2.49
C GLY A 65 10.11 19.01 -1.81
N LYS A 66 10.34 20.33 -1.69
CA LYS A 66 11.45 20.89 -0.90
C LYS A 66 10.86 21.85 0.15
N ASP A 67 10.17 21.29 1.12
CA ASP A 67 9.38 21.97 2.13
C ASP A 67 9.42 21.27 3.48
N ASN A 68 8.67 21.79 4.48
CA ASN A 68 8.58 21.21 5.81
C ASN A 68 8.03 19.77 5.78
N ASN A 69 7.05 19.48 4.92
CA ASN A 69 6.50 18.13 4.79
C ASN A 69 7.55 17.14 4.28
N SER A 70 8.42 17.54 3.35
CA SER A 70 9.54 16.71 2.91
C SER A 70 10.55 16.45 4.02
N THR A 71 10.74 17.40 4.92
CA THR A 71 11.60 17.26 6.10
C THR A 71 11.01 16.26 7.07
N LEU A 72 9.70 16.32 7.34
CA LEU A 72 8.98 15.34 8.17
C LEU A 72 9.10 13.92 7.60
N ILE A 73 8.91 13.75 6.28
CA ILE A 73 9.06 12.44 5.63
C ILE A 73 10.48 11.89 5.84
N LYS A 74 11.53 12.70 5.65
CA LYS A 74 12.92 12.27 5.84
C LYS A 74 13.23 11.94 7.30
N GLN A 75 12.71 12.70 8.24
CA GLN A 75 12.84 12.42 9.69
C GLN A 75 12.13 11.10 10.05
N HIS A 76 10.90 10.90 9.56
CA HIS A 76 10.16 9.65 9.74
C HIS A 76 10.94 8.44 9.20
N CYS A 77 11.49 8.55 7.97
CA CYS A 77 12.33 7.49 7.41
C CYS A 77 13.53 7.19 8.32
N ARG A 78 14.24 8.22 8.81
CA ARG A 78 15.38 8.05 9.70
C ARG A 78 15.00 7.34 10.99
N SER A 79 13.91 7.75 11.63
CA SER A 79 13.42 7.16 12.90
C SER A 79 13.04 5.68 12.75
N ASN A 80 12.67 5.26 11.54
CA ASN A 80 12.27 3.88 11.24
C ASN A 80 13.33 3.08 10.49
N GLY A 81 14.58 3.56 10.40
CA GLY A 81 15.68 2.86 9.71
C GLY A 81 15.46 2.72 8.19
N ILE A 82 14.65 3.58 7.57
CA ILE A 82 14.35 3.57 6.14
C ILE A 82 15.34 4.47 5.41
N ILE A 83 15.99 3.96 4.39
CA ILE A 83 16.96 4.67 3.56
C ILE A 83 16.22 5.63 2.62
N SER A 84 16.23 6.93 2.90
CA SER A 84 15.49 7.97 2.17
C SER A 84 16.29 8.74 1.12
N LYS A 85 17.57 8.45 0.92
CA LYS A 85 18.43 9.18 -0.03
C LYS A 85 17.98 9.08 -1.49
N TYR A 86 17.15 8.10 -1.82
CA TYR A 86 16.62 7.89 -3.17
C TYR A 86 15.23 8.56 -3.40
N LEU A 87 14.67 9.22 -2.38
CA LEU A 87 13.55 10.13 -2.57
C LEU A 87 14.02 11.35 -3.38
N SER A 88 13.36 11.61 -4.50
CA SER A 88 13.69 12.76 -5.36
C SER A 88 12.97 14.00 -4.88
N SER A 89 13.69 15.11 -4.71
CA SER A 89 13.11 16.39 -4.30
C SER A 89 12.83 17.29 -5.51
N SER A 90 11.63 17.83 -5.58
CA SER A 90 11.19 18.82 -6.60
C SER A 90 11.05 20.20 -5.96
N PRO A 91 11.85 21.21 -6.37
CA PRO A 91 11.85 22.48 -5.67
C PRO A 91 10.59 23.34 -5.93
N ASN A 92 9.90 23.11 -7.05
CA ASN A 92 8.81 23.98 -7.55
C ASN A 92 7.42 23.44 -7.24
N ILE A 93 7.30 22.28 -6.60
CA ILE A 93 6.01 21.66 -6.28
C ILE A 93 6.06 21.18 -4.84
N PRO A 94 5.07 21.53 -4.00
CA PRO A 94 5.02 21.07 -2.60
C PRO A 94 4.93 19.56 -2.49
N THR A 95 5.37 19.04 -1.37
CA THR A 95 5.14 17.65 -0.98
C THR A 95 3.64 17.38 -0.91
N SER A 96 3.23 16.23 -1.39
CA SER A 96 1.86 15.74 -1.27
C SER A 96 1.39 15.73 0.20
N HIS A 97 0.12 16.06 0.40
CA HIS A 97 -0.50 16.02 1.72
C HIS A 97 -1.98 15.72 1.63
N SER A 98 -2.54 15.23 2.71
CA SER A 98 -3.98 15.09 2.86
C SER A 98 -4.48 15.80 4.13
N LEU A 99 -5.72 16.26 4.06
CA LEU A 99 -6.49 16.74 5.19
C LEU A 99 -7.58 15.72 5.46
N CYS A 100 -7.55 15.13 6.64
CA CYS A 100 -8.53 14.17 7.08
C CYS A 100 -9.42 14.79 8.15
N MET A 101 -10.69 15.04 7.86
CA MET A 101 -11.68 15.44 8.83
C MET A 101 -12.27 14.21 9.50
N PHE A 102 -12.17 14.15 10.81
CA PHE A 102 -12.64 13.06 11.63
C PHE A 102 -13.76 13.53 12.57
N GLU A 103 -14.98 13.11 12.30
CA GLU A 103 -16.12 13.26 13.20
C GLU A 103 -16.25 12.00 14.07
N LYS A 104 -16.53 12.18 15.37
CA LYS A 104 -16.74 11.05 16.29
C LYS A 104 -17.88 10.15 15.79
N GLN A 105 -17.63 8.85 15.68
CA GLN A 105 -18.58 7.81 15.24
C GLN A 105 -19.03 7.91 13.76
N LYS A 106 -18.37 8.72 12.93
CA LYS A 106 -18.62 8.80 11.49
C LYS A 106 -17.40 8.36 10.68
N GLU A 107 -17.61 8.14 9.40
CA GLU A 107 -16.54 7.89 8.46
C GLU A 107 -15.66 9.14 8.28
N ARG A 108 -14.39 8.93 7.95
CA ARG A 108 -13.45 10.00 7.68
C ARG A 108 -13.68 10.59 6.30
N THR A 109 -13.52 11.89 6.19
CA THR A 109 -13.53 12.62 4.90
C THR A 109 -12.12 13.10 4.60
N PHE A 110 -11.65 12.82 3.38
CA PHE A 110 -10.30 13.19 2.95
C PHE A 110 -10.32 14.21 1.83
N LEU A 111 -9.44 15.20 1.92
CA LEU A 111 -9.02 16.05 0.81
C LEU A 111 -7.55 15.75 0.54
N TYR A 112 -7.23 15.38 -0.70
CA TYR A 112 -5.89 14.98 -1.10
C TYR A 112 -5.31 15.95 -2.13
N TYR A 113 -4.11 16.46 -1.86
CA TYR A 113 -3.31 17.24 -2.77
C TYR A 113 -2.14 16.37 -3.27
N SER A 114 -2.11 16.06 -4.56
CA SER A 114 -1.11 15.16 -5.16
C SER A 114 0.32 15.72 -5.11
N GLY A 115 0.46 17.04 -5.26
CA GLY A 115 1.75 17.73 -5.16
C GLY A 115 2.86 17.06 -5.97
N ALA A 116 4.02 16.84 -5.34
CA ALA A 116 5.17 16.23 -5.99
C ALA A 116 4.92 14.77 -6.45
N ASN A 117 3.93 14.05 -5.88
CA ASN A 117 3.57 12.72 -6.36
C ASN A 117 3.06 12.72 -7.80
N GLU A 118 2.43 13.83 -8.26
CA GLU A 118 2.01 13.98 -9.66
C GLU A 118 3.17 13.91 -10.65
N LEU A 119 4.39 14.26 -10.19
CA LEU A 119 5.60 14.21 -11.01
C LEU A 119 6.29 12.84 -11.00
N LEU A 120 5.81 11.88 -10.19
CA LEU A 120 6.42 10.56 -10.08
C LEU A 120 6.48 9.89 -11.45
N ASP A 121 7.71 9.55 -11.89
CA ASP A 121 8.01 9.08 -13.23
C ASP A 121 9.17 8.09 -13.23
N ILE A 122 9.46 7.46 -14.36
CA ILE A 122 10.54 6.47 -14.58
C ILE A 122 11.88 6.95 -14.02
N LYS A 123 12.23 8.23 -14.23
CA LYS A 123 13.48 8.82 -13.73
C LYS A 123 13.64 8.79 -12.20
N HIS A 124 12.56 8.58 -11.46
CA HIS A 124 12.58 8.49 -9.99
C HIS A 124 12.86 7.04 -9.51
N PHE A 125 12.87 6.07 -10.42
CA PHE A 125 13.27 4.70 -10.13
C PHE A 125 14.78 4.54 -10.31
N LYS A 126 15.51 4.75 -9.21
CA LYS A 126 16.99 4.81 -9.18
C LYS A 126 17.64 3.46 -8.85
N LEU A 127 17.15 2.38 -9.45
CA LEU A 127 17.61 1.02 -9.14
C LEU A 127 19.11 0.83 -9.32
N ASN A 128 19.70 1.44 -10.36
CA ASN A 128 21.12 1.32 -10.65
C ASN A 128 22.03 2.07 -9.66
N GLU A 129 21.45 2.99 -8.85
CA GLU A 129 22.19 3.69 -7.79
C GLU A 129 22.24 2.87 -6.49
N ILE A 130 21.41 1.82 -6.36
CA ILE A 130 21.37 0.98 -5.16
C ILE A 130 22.52 -0.02 -5.19
N LYS A 131 23.38 0.06 -4.17
CA LYS A 131 24.50 -0.88 -4.00
C LYS A 131 24.09 -2.17 -3.26
N ASP A 132 23.04 -2.09 -2.46
CA ASP A 132 22.52 -3.19 -1.65
C ASP A 132 21.55 -4.02 -2.48
N ASN A 133 21.93 -5.17 -2.91
CA ASN A 133 21.14 -6.08 -3.75
C ASN A 133 19.68 -6.25 -3.23
N PRO A 134 18.68 -5.42 -3.62
CA PRO A 134 17.32 -5.57 -3.13
C PRO A 134 16.69 -6.86 -3.66
N LYS A 135 15.77 -7.46 -2.89
CA LYS A 135 15.04 -8.69 -3.25
C LYS A 135 13.64 -8.39 -3.78
N ILE A 136 13.00 -7.35 -3.23
CA ILE A 136 11.60 -7.03 -3.50
C ILE A 136 11.46 -5.57 -3.94
N LEU A 137 10.66 -5.33 -4.99
CA LEU A 137 10.08 -4.04 -5.33
C LEU A 137 8.59 -4.06 -4.97
N TYR A 138 8.22 -3.32 -3.94
CA TYR A 138 6.84 -2.99 -3.61
C TYR A 138 6.46 -1.66 -4.27
N VAL A 139 5.30 -1.61 -4.94
CA VAL A 139 4.76 -0.39 -5.57
C VAL A 139 3.38 -0.09 -4.99
N GLY A 140 3.22 1.04 -4.34
CA GLY A 140 1.97 1.48 -3.72
C GLY A 140 1.79 3.01 -3.76
N TYR A 141 0.64 3.54 -4.08
CA TYR A 141 -0.56 2.84 -4.55
C TYR A 141 -0.73 3.03 -6.05
N LEU A 142 -0.82 1.94 -6.79
CA LEU A 142 -1.18 1.98 -8.21
C LEU A 142 -2.53 2.71 -8.38
N SER A 143 -2.68 3.50 -9.43
CA SER A 143 -3.75 4.46 -9.67
C SER A 143 -3.62 5.83 -8.95
N LEU A 144 -2.54 6.05 -8.20
CA LEU A 144 -2.14 7.35 -7.63
C LEU A 144 -0.68 7.70 -7.93
N LEU A 145 -0.02 6.99 -8.85
CA LEU A 145 1.42 7.11 -9.10
C LEU A 145 1.81 8.26 -10.04
N GLY A 146 0.94 9.25 -10.22
CA GLY A 146 1.21 10.39 -11.10
C GLY A 146 1.53 9.94 -12.52
N LYS A 147 2.67 10.39 -13.07
CA LYS A 147 3.04 10.08 -14.47
C LYS A 147 3.33 8.60 -14.71
N LEU A 148 3.63 7.79 -13.69
CA LEU A 148 3.82 6.36 -13.87
C LEU A 148 2.55 5.64 -14.30
N ASP A 149 1.37 6.16 -13.94
CA ASP A 149 0.07 5.62 -14.37
C ASP A 149 -0.34 6.07 -15.78
N TYR A 150 0.37 7.04 -16.39
CA TYR A 150 0.06 7.50 -17.74
C TYR A 150 0.50 6.47 -18.79
N PHE A 151 -0.35 6.31 -19.80
CA PHE A 151 -0.05 5.43 -20.93
C PHE A 151 1.01 6.04 -21.85
N ASP A 152 1.96 5.17 -22.24
CA ASP A 152 2.93 5.40 -23.31
C ASP A 152 2.71 4.28 -24.35
N GLY A 153 1.88 4.55 -25.33
CA GLY A 153 1.36 3.53 -26.24
C GLY A 153 0.33 2.61 -25.57
N LYS A 154 0.61 1.32 -25.55
CA LYS A 154 -0.30 0.28 -25.00
C LYS A 154 -0.08 -0.01 -23.51
N GLU A 155 1.02 0.45 -22.95
CA GLU A 155 1.43 0.19 -21.56
C GLU A 155 1.54 1.49 -20.76
N THR A 156 1.38 1.40 -19.45
CA THR A 156 1.69 2.53 -18.58
C THR A 156 3.20 2.71 -18.43
N ARG A 157 3.63 3.92 -18.05
CA ARG A 157 5.05 4.19 -17.81
C ARG A 157 5.62 3.33 -16.67
N LEU A 158 4.78 2.93 -15.72
CA LEU A 158 5.15 1.97 -14.66
C LEU A 158 5.67 0.65 -15.24
N CYS A 159 5.15 0.19 -16.36
CA CYS A 159 5.62 -1.06 -16.99
C CYS A 159 7.12 -1.03 -17.30
N LYS A 160 7.70 0.16 -17.63
CA LYS A 160 9.15 0.29 -17.87
C LYS A 160 9.93 0.06 -16.57
N VAL A 161 9.43 0.58 -15.45
CA VAL A 161 10.01 0.37 -14.10
C VAL A 161 9.97 -1.11 -13.72
N LEU A 162 8.81 -1.76 -13.90
CA LEU A 162 8.64 -3.18 -13.57
C LEU A 162 9.51 -4.09 -14.46
N LYS A 163 9.65 -3.76 -15.74
CA LYS A 163 10.57 -4.47 -16.66
C LYS A 163 12.02 -4.39 -16.18
N GLU A 164 12.45 -3.22 -15.73
CA GLU A 164 13.80 -3.02 -15.21
C GLU A 164 14.01 -3.79 -13.90
N ALA A 165 13.07 -3.71 -12.96
CA ALA A 165 13.08 -4.48 -11.73
C ALA A 165 13.23 -5.99 -12.00
N ARG A 166 12.48 -6.51 -12.96
CA ARG A 166 12.56 -7.91 -13.38
C ARG A 166 13.89 -8.31 -13.99
N LYS A 167 14.50 -7.45 -14.81
CA LYS A 167 15.86 -7.72 -15.35
C LYS A 167 16.89 -7.89 -14.24
N LYS A 168 16.65 -7.29 -13.07
CA LYS A 168 17.46 -7.42 -11.86
C LYS A 168 16.95 -8.52 -10.91
N ASN A 169 16.03 -9.39 -11.36
CA ASN A 169 15.45 -10.49 -10.61
C ASN A 169 14.70 -10.07 -9.33
N LEU A 170 14.20 -8.82 -9.25
CA LEU A 170 13.36 -8.44 -8.13
C LEU A 170 11.99 -9.11 -8.22
N ILE A 171 11.47 -9.52 -7.06
CA ILE A 171 10.08 -9.90 -6.88
C ILE A 171 9.25 -8.60 -6.90
N THR A 172 8.25 -8.52 -7.77
CA THR A 172 7.41 -7.32 -7.91
C THR A 172 6.06 -7.53 -7.23
N ILE A 173 5.73 -6.63 -6.30
CA ILE A 173 4.48 -6.64 -5.53
C ILE A 173 3.77 -5.31 -5.77
N LEU A 174 2.56 -5.37 -6.32
CA LEU A 174 1.71 -4.19 -6.52
C LEU A 174 0.57 -4.17 -5.54
N ASP A 175 0.30 -2.96 -5.02
CA ASP A 175 -0.81 -2.63 -4.14
C ASP A 175 -1.55 -1.40 -4.69
N LEU A 176 -2.84 -1.28 -4.42
CA LEU A 176 -3.70 -0.27 -5.02
C LEU A 176 -4.19 0.75 -4.00
N ALA A 177 -4.87 1.77 -4.52
CA ALA A 177 -5.73 2.63 -3.72
C ALA A 177 -7.19 2.37 -4.08
N SER A 178 -8.06 2.40 -3.09
CA SER A 178 -9.50 2.29 -3.27
C SER A 178 -10.08 3.59 -3.85
N ASN A 179 -9.71 3.92 -5.10
CA ASN A 179 -10.22 5.07 -5.81
C ASN A 179 -10.84 4.65 -7.16
N ASN A 180 -11.92 5.30 -7.52
CA ASN A 180 -12.61 5.05 -8.79
C ASN A 180 -12.20 6.10 -9.83
N ILE A 181 -11.06 5.85 -10.51
CA ILE A 181 -10.55 6.71 -11.57
C ILE A 181 -10.88 6.16 -12.97
N PRO A 182 -10.91 7.02 -13.99
CA PRO A 182 -10.99 6.57 -15.38
C PRO A 182 -9.85 5.60 -15.73
N ASN A 183 -10.17 4.57 -16.50
CA ASN A 183 -9.21 3.55 -16.94
C ASN A 183 -8.57 2.69 -15.82
N PHE A 184 -9.11 2.66 -14.61
CA PHE A 184 -8.58 1.87 -13.48
C PHE A 184 -8.18 0.45 -13.89
N GLN A 185 -9.11 -0.32 -14.47
CA GLN A 185 -8.82 -1.69 -14.93
C GLN A 185 -7.68 -1.74 -15.98
N LYS A 186 -7.67 -0.78 -16.90
CA LYS A 186 -6.69 -0.75 -17.99
C LYS A 186 -5.28 -0.49 -17.45
N ILE A 187 -5.14 0.41 -16.46
CA ILE A 187 -3.88 0.70 -15.78
C ILE A 187 -3.34 -0.57 -15.12
N ILE A 188 -4.18 -1.26 -14.33
CA ILE A 188 -3.76 -2.46 -13.60
C ILE A 188 -3.40 -3.58 -14.56
N PHE A 189 -4.29 -3.91 -15.52
CA PHE A 189 -4.04 -5.00 -16.45
C PHE A 189 -2.80 -4.81 -17.31
N SER A 190 -2.41 -3.56 -17.64
CA SER A 190 -1.17 -3.29 -18.37
C SER A 190 0.08 -3.69 -17.59
N SER A 191 0.04 -3.63 -16.27
CA SER A 191 1.17 -3.91 -15.37
C SER A 191 1.33 -5.40 -15.03
N LEU A 192 0.27 -6.22 -15.18
CA LEU A 192 0.28 -7.62 -14.74
C LEU A 192 1.36 -8.50 -15.36
N PRO A 193 1.76 -8.34 -16.66
CA PRO A 193 2.83 -9.17 -17.26
C PRO A 193 4.18 -9.04 -16.52
N TYR A 194 4.34 -8.00 -15.71
CA TYR A 194 5.56 -7.68 -14.98
C TYR A 194 5.38 -7.76 -13.47
N THR A 195 4.21 -8.24 -13.00
CA THR A 195 3.82 -8.32 -11.59
C THR A 195 3.85 -9.76 -11.10
N ASP A 196 4.60 -10.02 -10.02
CA ASP A 196 4.59 -11.33 -9.38
C ASP A 196 3.36 -11.48 -8.46
N TYR A 197 3.09 -10.49 -7.61
CA TYR A 197 1.96 -10.50 -6.68
C TYR A 197 1.14 -9.23 -6.81
N LEU A 198 -0.16 -9.38 -6.97
CA LEU A 198 -1.13 -8.28 -6.93
C LEU A 198 -1.93 -8.40 -5.62
N LEU A 199 -1.79 -7.41 -4.74
CA LEU A 199 -2.51 -7.33 -3.48
C LEU A 199 -3.68 -6.35 -3.64
N LEU A 200 -4.86 -6.76 -3.20
CA LEU A 200 -6.10 -5.99 -3.30
C LEU A 200 -6.91 -6.14 -2.02
N ASN A 201 -7.54 -5.06 -1.58
CA ASN A 201 -8.67 -5.22 -0.69
C ASN A 201 -9.94 -5.62 -1.47
N GLU A 202 -11.02 -5.96 -0.78
CA GLU A 202 -12.28 -6.40 -1.40
C GLU A 202 -12.91 -5.31 -2.29
N ILE A 203 -12.74 -4.03 -1.96
CA ILE A 203 -13.28 -2.90 -2.74
C ILE A 203 -12.52 -2.76 -4.06
N GLU A 204 -11.20 -2.78 -4.00
CA GLU A 204 -10.32 -2.72 -5.17
C GLU A 204 -10.52 -3.91 -6.11
N ALA A 205 -10.69 -5.09 -5.53
CA ALA A 205 -10.99 -6.29 -6.31
C ALA A 205 -12.35 -6.20 -7.00
N GLN A 206 -13.39 -5.65 -6.33
CA GLN A 206 -14.69 -5.39 -6.95
C GLN A 206 -14.60 -4.36 -8.09
N LEU A 207 -13.82 -3.29 -7.93
CA LEU A 207 -13.54 -2.32 -8.98
C LEU A 207 -12.79 -2.96 -10.16
N LEU A 208 -11.76 -3.77 -9.88
CA LEU A 208 -10.96 -4.44 -10.91
C LEU A 208 -11.78 -5.43 -11.75
N PHE A 209 -12.68 -6.18 -11.11
CA PHE A 209 -13.49 -7.17 -11.81
C PHE A 209 -14.88 -6.65 -12.22
N ASN A 210 -15.21 -5.40 -11.85
CA ASN A 210 -16.51 -4.77 -12.07
C ASN A 210 -17.68 -5.67 -11.63
N THR A 211 -17.57 -6.21 -10.42
CA THR A 211 -18.54 -7.21 -9.91
C THR A 211 -18.47 -7.26 -8.38
N SER A 212 -19.63 -7.45 -7.74
CA SER A 212 -19.66 -7.72 -6.29
C SER A 212 -19.00 -9.06 -5.97
N LEU A 213 -18.06 -9.04 -5.03
CA LEU A 213 -17.27 -10.21 -4.64
C LEU A 213 -17.65 -10.76 -3.27
N LEU A 214 -18.58 -10.10 -2.57
CA LEU A 214 -19.05 -10.52 -1.26
C LEU A 214 -20.36 -11.29 -1.37
N ASN A 215 -20.51 -12.30 -0.51
CA ASN A 215 -21.79 -13.00 -0.32
C ASN A 215 -22.68 -12.22 0.69
N SER A 216 -23.88 -12.73 0.96
CA SER A 216 -24.85 -12.14 1.90
C SER A 216 -24.32 -11.98 3.33
N ASN A 217 -23.26 -12.69 3.71
CA ASN A 217 -22.62 -12.63 5.02
C ASN A 217 -21.38 -11.73 5.03
N ASN A 218 -21.19 -10.90 4.01
CA ASN A 218 -20.00 -10.04 3.81
C ASN A 218 -18.66 -10.82 3.75
N GLN A 219 -18.72 -12.09 3.37
CA GLN A 219 -17.52 -12.91 3.15
C GLN A 219 -17.18 -12.97 1.67
N LEU A 220 -15.92 -13.21 1.35
CA LEU A 220 -15.43 -13.35 -0.01
C LEU A 220 -16.08 -14.57 -0.70
N ASN A 221 -16.69 -14.35 -1.85
CA ASN A 221 -17.21 -15.43 -2.69
C ASN A 221 -16.04 -16.14 -3.40
N GLN A 222 -15.43 -17.10 -2.71
CA GLN A 222 -14.21 -17.77 -3.17
C GLN A 222 -14.36 -18.38 -4.56
N LYS A 223 -15.48 -19.07 -4.84
CA LYS A 223 -15.73 -19.69 -6.17
C LYS A 223 -15.73 -18.65 -7.28
N LEU A 224 -16.41 -17.53 -7.07
CA LEU A 224 -16.50 -16.44 -8.04
C LEU A 224 -15.12 -15.80 -8.23
N ILE A 225 -14.41 -15.52 -7.14
CA ILE A 225 -13.08 -14.88 -7.17
C ILE A 225 -12.07 -15.77 -7.91
N ILE A 226 -12.04 -17.08 -7.63
CA ILE A 226 -11.19 -18.04 -8.37
C ILE A 226 -11.54 -18.04 -9.88
N LYS A 227 -12.81 -17.97 -10.23
CA LYS A 227 -13.22 -17.86 -11.63
C LYS A 227 -12.71 -16.57 -12.29
N LEU A 228 -12.84 -15.43 -11.59
CA LEU A 228 -12.45 -14.11 -12.09
C LEU A 228 -10.92 -13.94 -12.13
N SER A 229 -10.18 -14.55 -11.19
CA SER A 229 -8.72 -14.49 -11.17
C SER A 229 -8.07 -15.02 -12.45
N LYS A 230 -8.73 -15.95 -13.15
CA LYS A 230 -8.28 -16.44 -14.47
C LYS A 230 -8.03 -15.28 -15.44
N LYS A 231 -8.85 -14.21 -15.38
CA LYS A 231 -8.64 -13.02 -16.21
C LYS A 231 -7.32 -12.31 -15.87
N ALA A 232 -6.94 -12.22 -14.61
CA ALA A 232 -5.67 -11.63 -14.21
C ALA A 232 -4.48 -12.45 -14.70
N PHE A 233 -4.55 -13.78 -14.61
CA PHE A 233 -3.52 -14.67 -15.16
C PHE A 233 -3.45 -14.64 -16.69
N GLN A 234 -4.57 -14.56 -17.38
CA GLN A 234 -4.63 -14.36 -18.84
C GLN A 234 -4.03 -13.02 -19.26
N LYS A 235 -4.12 -11.99 -18.40
CA LYS A 235 -3.48 -10.69 -18.58
C LYS A 235 -2.01 -10.67 -18.14
N GLY A 236 -1.46 -11.80 -17.72
CA GLY A 236 -0.04 -12.00 -17.49
C GLY A 236 0.42 -11.96 -16.03
N LEU A 237 -0.49 -11.91 -15.02
CA LEU A 237 -0.11 -12.02 -13.62
C LEU A 237 0.72 -13.28 -13.39
N ARG A 238 1.87 -13.13 -12.73
CA ARG A 238 2.90 -14.17 -12.78
C ARG A 238 2.79 -15.22 -11.69
N LYS A 239 2.63 -14.81 -10.43
CA LYS A 239 2.62 -15.73 -9.28
C LYS A 239 1.25 -15.80 -8.63
N ALA A 240 0.74 -14.71 -8.05
CA ALA A 240 -0.55 -14.78 -7.38
C ALA A 240 -1.31 -13.45 -7.31
N LEU A 241 -2.64 -13.60 -7.22
CA LEU A 241 -3.58 -12.59 -6.78
C LEU A 241 -3.86 -12.85 -5.28
N VAL A 242 -3.77 -11.80 -4.47
CA VAL A 242 -4.10 -11.85 -3.04
C VAL A 242 -5.21 -10.84 -2.78
N ILE A 243 -6.35 -11.30 -2.28
CA ILE A 243 -7.47 -10.44 -1.89
C ILE A 243 -7.65 -10.55 -0.38
N HIS A 244 -7.65 -9.42 0.31
CA HIS A 244 -7.93 -9.38 1.74
C HIS A 244 -9.17 -8.54 2.04
N SER A 245 -9.83 -8.88 3.12
CA SER A 245 -11.00 -8.20 3.65
C SER A 245 -10.92 -8.15 5.18
N PRO A 246 -11.81 -7.42 5.87
CA PRO A 246 -11.86 -7.45 7.34
C PRO A 246 -12.05 -8.84 7.94
N LEU A 247 -12.64 -9.79 7.20
CA LEU A 247 -13.00 -11.11 7.71
C LEU A 247 -12.02 -12.21 7.31
N GLU A 248 -11.34 -12.07 6.17
CA GLU A 248 -10.58 -13.17 5.57
C GLU A 248 -9.67 -12.68 4.43
N SER A 249 -8.79 -13.56 3.96
CA SER A 249 -8.05 -13.37 2.73
C SER A 249 -8.05 -14.61 1.86
N LEU A 250 -7.83 -14.40 0.57
CA LEU A 250 -7.73 -15.44 -0.44
C LEU A 250 -6.47 -15.20 -1.29
N TYR A 251 -5.54 -16.13 -1.24
CA TYR A 251 -4.39 -16.22 -2.13
C TYR A 251 -4.73 -17.16 -3.28
N ILE A 252 -4.49 -16.75 -4.52
CA ILE A 252 -4.79 -17.54 -5.72
C ILE A 252 -3.57 -17.51 -6.62
N SER A 253 -2.99 -18.66 -6.90
CA SER A 253 -2.00 -18.90 -7.94
C SER A 253 -2.66 -19.58 -9.15
N LYS A 254 -1.87 -19.94 -10.16
CA LYS A 254 -2.39 -20.70 -11.32
C LYS A 254 -2.91 -22.08 -10.90
N ASP A 255 -2.23 -22.72 -9.93
CA ASP A 255 -2.44 -24.11 -9.59
C ASP A 255 -3.17 -24.31 -8.25
N ASN A 256 -3.06 -23.35 -7.34
CA ASN A 256 -3.53 -23.48 -5.96
C ASN A 256 -4.26 -22.24 -5.47
N SER A 257 -5.12 -22.42 -4.47
CA SER A 257 -5.71 -21.34 -3.70
C SER A 257 -5.65 -21.65 -2.20
N TYR A 258 -5.37 -20.61 -1.41
CA TYR A 258 -5.32 -20.68 0.05
C TYR A 258 -6.24 -19.65 0.64
N HIS A 259 -7.05 -20.06 1.59
CA HIS A 259 -7.98 -19.20 2.32
C HIS A 259 -7.50 -19.07 3.77
N SER A 260 -7.49 -17.85 4.30
CA SER A 260 -7.14 -17.58 5.69
C SER A 260 -8.19 -16.65 6.32
N LYS A 261 -8.68 -17.01 7.50
CA LYS A 261 -9.58 -16.14 8.27
C LYS A 261 -8.78 -15.09 9.01
N SER A 262 -9.35 -13.88 9.12
CA SER A 262 -8.76 -12.83 9.93
C SER A 262 -8.90 -13.14 11.43
N ILE A 263 -8.06 -12.50 12.24
CA ILE A 263 -8.13 -12.60 13.70
C ILE A 263 -9.26 -11.69 14.19
N LYS A 264 -10.25 -12.27 14.87
CA LYS A 264 -11.36 -11.51 15.46
C LYS A 264 -10.85 -10.62 16.59
N ILE A 265 -11.12 -9.33 16.49
CA ILE A 265 -10.83 -8.33 17.51
C ILE A 265 -12.16 -7.89 18.15
N PRO A 266 -12.29 -7.91 19.49
CA PRO A 266 -13.44 -7.32 20.16
C PRO A 266 -13.58 -5.83 19.78
N LYS A 267 -14.79 -5.36 19.45
CA LYS A 267 -15.02 -3.97 19.00
C LYS A 267 -14.41 -2.91 19.94
N LYS A 268 -14.47 -3.14 21.26
CA LYS A 268 -13.88 -2.25 22.28
C LYS A 268 -12.36 -2.08 22.17
N ASN A 269 -11.67 -3.00 21.50
CA ASN A 269 -10.21 -2.98 21.33
C ASN A 269 -9.79 -2.38 19.97
N ILE A 270 -10.73 -2.06 19.10
CA ILE A 270 -10.47 -1.42 17.82
C ILE A 270 -10.38 0.09 18.05
N LYS A 271 -9.18 0.64 17.85
CA LYS A 271 -8.93 2.08 17.92
C LYS A 271 -9.07 2.74 16.55
N ASN A 272 -8.54 2.08 15.53
CA ASN A 272 -8.48 2.62 14.18
C ASN A 272 -8.41 1.48 13.16
N ALA A 273 -9.10 1.59 12.03
CA ALA A 273 -9.02 0.62 10.94
C ALA A 273 -8.06 1.05 9.82
N VAL A 274 -7.61 2.31 9.83
CA VAL A 274 -6.69 2.85 8.81
C VAL A 274 -5.32 2.22 8.97
N GLY A 275 -4.69 1.84 7.86
CA GLY A 275 -3.39 1.19 7.84
C GLY A 275 -3.40 -0.32 8.09
N ALA A 276 -4.57 -0.93 8.39
CA ALA A 276 -4.66 -2.38 8.57
C ALA A 276 -4.32 -3.14 7.27
N GLY A 277 -4.72 -2.62 6.11
CA GLY A 277 -4.33 -3.15 4.79
C GLY A 277 -2.83 -3.07 4.55
N ASP A 278 -2.20 -1.91 4.83
CA ASP A 278 -0.75 -1.75 4.72
C ASP A 278 0.01 -2.67 5.68
N ALA A 279 -0.51 -2.89 6.88
CA ALA A 279 0.09 -3.82 7.84
C ALA A 279 -0.06 -5.28 7.38
N PHE A 280 -1.20 -5.65 6.77
CA PHE A 280 -1.37 -6.94 6.11
C PHE A 280 -0.35 -7.11 4.98
N CYS A 281 -0.22 -6.09 4.13
CA CYS A 281 0.73 -6.07 3.02
C CYS A 281 2.19 -6.20 3.53
N ALA A 282 2.56 -5.50 4.61
CA ALA A 282 3.88 -5.63 5.23
C ALA A 282 4.13 -7.05 5.75
N GLY A 283 3.15 -7.67 6.41
CA GLY A 283 3.24 -9.07 6.83
C GLY A 283 3.42 -10.03 5.65
N PHE A 284 2.69 -9.79 4.54
CA PHE A 284 2.82 -10.58 3.32
C PHE A 284 4.21 -10.43 2.69
N ILE A 285 4.71 -9.19 2.56
CA ILE A 285 6.07 -8.93 2.04
C ILE A 285 7.12 -9.59 2.92
N PHE A 286 6.95 -9.55 4.25
CA PHE A 286 7.85 -10.21 5.20
C PHE A 286 7.90 -11.71 4.93
N GLY A 287 6.74 -12.38 4.83
CA GLY A 287 6.67 -13.82 4.56
C GLY A 287 7.27 -14.22 3.21
N ILE A 288 7.00 -13.43 2.15
CA ILE A 288 7.61 -13.65 0.82
C ILE A 288 9.13 -13.46 0.85
N HIS A 289 9.61 -12.48 1.62
CA HIS A 289 11.05 -12.22 1.77
C HIS A 289 11.77 -13.37 2.48
N GLU A 290 11.18 -13.87 3.57
CA GLU A 290 11.70 -14.97 4.39
C GLU A 290 11.36 -16.37 3.83
N GLU A 291 10.69 -16.41 2.67
CA GLU A 291 10.33 -17.66 1.98
C GLU A 291 9.45 -18.61 2.81
N TRP A 292 8.57 -18.03 3.65
CA TRP A 292 7.59 -18.82 4.41
C TRP A 292 6.58 -19.46 3.46
N ASP A 293 5.99 -20.58 3.90
CA ASP A 293 4.82 -21.12 3.22
C ASP A 293 3.67 -20.10 3.21
N ILE A 294 2.75 -20.26 2.26
CA ILE A 294 1.68 -19.29 2.03
C ILE A 294 0.69 -19.23 3.19
N GLU A 295 0.43 -20.37 3.83
CA GLU A 295 -0.49 -20.42 4.97
C GLU A 295 0.06 -19.62 6.16
N THR A 296 1.32 -19.81 6.51
CA THR A 296 2.03 -19.01 7.53
C THR A 296 2.07 -17.54 7.14
N THR A 297 2.39 -17.24 5.88
CA THR A 297 2.43 -15.86 5.36
C THR A 297 1.09 -15.15 5.56
N LEU A 298 -0.03 -15.77 5.16
CA LEU A 298 -1.36 -15.18 5.32
C LEU A 298 -1.77 -15.02 6.79
N LYS A 299 -1.48 -16.00 7.64
CA LYS A 299 -1.76 -15.92 9.08
C LYS A 299 -1.02 -14.75 9.73
N LYS A 300 0.27 -14.59 9.45
CA LYS A 300 1.09 -13.47 9.97
C LYS A 300 0.67 -12.12 9.37
N SER A 301 0.24 -12.08 8.10
CA SER A 301 -0.34 -10.89 7.49
C SER A 301 -1.60 -10.43 8.22
N HIS A 302 -2.52 -11.35 8.51
CA HIS A 302 -3.71 -11.05 9.32
C HIS A 302 -3.37 -10.63 10.74
N ALA A 303 -2.35 -11.23 11.36
CA ALA A 303 -1.90 -10.85 12.69
C ALA A 303 -1.36 -9.42 12.71
N ALA A 304 -0.57 -9.01 11.70
CA ALA A 304 -0.08 -7.65 11.55
C ALA A 304 -1.22 -6.65 11.34
N GLY A 305 -2.18 -6.93 10.41
CA GLY A 305 -3.36 -6.09 10.20
C GLY A 305 -4.21 -5.95 11.46
N SER A 306 -4.42 -7.05 12.18
CA SER A 306 -5.16 -7.07 13.45
C SER A 306 -4.45 -6.31 14.57
N ALA A 307 -3.13 -6.37 14.64
CA ALA A 307 -2.34 -5.60 15.59
C ALA A 307 -2.45 -4.10 15.30
N MET A 308 -2.40 -3.69 14.02
CA MET A 308 -2.55 -2.30 13.61
C MET A 308 -3.89 -1.71 14.05
N MET A 309 -4.99 -2.46 13.96
CA MET A 309 -6.30 -1.97 14.38
C MET A 309 -6.40 -1.63 15.88
N LYS A 310 -5.46 -2.10 16.72
CA LYS A 310 -5.40 -1.82 18.16
C LYS A 310 -4.55 -0.59 18.50
N ILE A 311 -3.95 0.04 17.49
CA ILE A 311 -3.04 1.18 17.65
C ILE A 311 -3.72 2.43 17.10
N ASP A 312 -3.49 3.58 17.75
CA ASP A 312 -3.99 4.87 17.27
C ASP A 312 -2.98 5.52 16.30
N SER A 313 -2.67 4.79 15.22
CA SER A 313 -1.77 5.22 14.16
C SER A 313 -2.14 4.48 12.87
N SER A 314 -1.72 4.98 11.71
CA SER A 314 -1.87 4.32 10.42
C SER A 314 -0.66 3.43 10.05
N SER A 315 0.45 3.53 10.79
CA SER A 315 1.65 2.71 10.56
C SER A 315 2.57 2.73 11.79
N GLY A 316 3.47 1.74 11.89
CA GLY A 316 4.45 1.61 12.95
C GLY A 316 3.89 1.07 14.27
N ASN A 317 4.75 0.97 15.27
CA ASN A 317 4.42 0.49 16.62
C ASN A 317 3.81 -0.92 16.69
N LEU A 318 4.02 -1.73 15.65
CA LEU A 318 3.62 -3.13 15.64
C LEU A 318 4.55 -3.98 16.52
N PRO A 319 4.04 -5.02 17.19
CA PRO A 319 4.87 -6.03 17.81
C PRO A 319 5.78 -6.71 16.78
N ASN A 320 6.91 -7.27 17.24
CA ASN A 320 7.73 -8.10 16.36
C ASN A 320 6.90 -9.24 15.79
N ILE A 321 7.11 -9.59 14.52
CA ILE A 321 6.33 -10.60 13.78
C ILE A 321 6.37 -11.98 14.45
N LYS A 322 7.43 -12.27 15.20
CA LYS A 322 7.56 -13.53 15.97
C LYS A 322 6.56 -13.60 17.13
N ASN A 323 6.12 -12.45 17.63
CA ASN A 323 5.20 -12.34 18.76
C ASN A 323 3.73 -12.18 18.32
N LEU A 324 3.45 -12.21 17.03
CA LEU A 324 2.12 -12.10 16.42
C LEU A 324 1.50 -13.47 16.11
#